data_e0b8cae7047ddf3ff5c0e977a447c000
#
_entry.id   e0b8cae7047ddf3ff5c0e977a447c000
#
_cell.length_a   1.000
_cell.length_b   1.000
_cell.length_c   1.000
_cell.angle_alpha   90.00
_cell.angle_beta   90.00
_cell.angle_gamma   90.00
#
_symmetry.space_group_name_H-M   'P 1'
#
loop_
_entity.id
_entity.type
_entity.pdbx_description
1 polymer ?
#
loop_
_entity_poly.entity_id
_entity_poly.type
_entity_poly.pdbx_seq_one_letter_code
_entity_poly.pdbx_strand_id
1 'polypeptide(L)'
;MNTDLQDYSHKRLNILTGEWVMVSPFRANRPWQGKSEAVTNGRRPAHDESCYLCAGNTRINGEQNPKYKDIFVFTNDFPALQKDSAPFISKDGLLEAQGEQGICKVICFSPYHSRSLADMQPIEIGKVVSAWQREYKELGDMDGINYVQIFENKGSVMGCSNPHPHGQIWSQSSLPNEVIKKDQHQLQYFKENSRTILGDYIVQELVHKERIIFENHFFVVLIPFWAIWPFEAMIVPKIAQKDILELSDFEVALFAEAIAVLTQAYDKLFNCSFPYSSGIHQAPTGGENNDHWHWHMSFYPPLLRSATVKKFMVGYEMFGSPQRDITAEYAATQLKNLID
;
A
#
# COMPACT_ATOMS: atom_id res chain seq x y z
N MET A 1 6.05 28.66 1.14
CA MET A 1 4.74 27.96 1.26
C MET A 1 3.62 28.91 0.85
N ASN A 2 2.70 28.51 -0.01
CA ASN A 2 1.54 29.36 -0.32
C ASN A 2 0.57 29.26 0.87
N THR A 3 0.39 30.33 1.64
CA THR A 3 -0.48 30.39 2.83
C THR A 3 -1.92 29.96 2.51
N ASP A 4 -2.39 30.21 1.28
CA ASP A 4 -3.74 29.84 0.85
C ASP A 4 -4.00 28.35 0.92
N LEU A 5 -2.99 27.47 0.72
CA LEU A 5 -3.14 26.03 0.79
C LEU A 5 -3.28 25.50 2.23
N GLN A 6 -2.95 26.30 3.24
CA GLN A 6 -3.10 25.93 4.66
C GLN A 6 -4.41 26.43 5.26
N ASP A 7 -4.92 27.57 4.77
CA ASP A 7 -6.05 28.26 5.38
C ASP A 7 -7.36 28.07 4.63
N TYR A 8 -7.33 27.89 3.31
CA TYR A 8 -8.54 27.82 2.49
C TYR A 8 -8.81 26.43 1.94
N SER A 9 -10.10 26.13 1.74
CA SER A 9 -10.51 24.91 1.02
C SER A 9 -10.08 25.02 -0.44
N HIS A 10 -9.43 23.96 -0.94
CA HIS A 10 -8.90 23.89 -2.30
C HIS A 10 -8.95 22.49 -2.85
N LYS A 11 -8.63 22.31 -4.12
CA LYS A 11 -8.50 21.00 -4.75
C LYS A 11 -7.06 20.74 -5.18
N ARG A 12 -6.61 19.49 -5.02
CA ARG A 12 -5.30 19.02 -5.47
C ARG A 12 -5.48 17.93 -6.52
N LEU A 13 -4.76 18.03 -7.62
CA LEU A 13 -4.79 17.04 -8.69
C LEU A 13 -3.93 15.83 -8.31
N ASN A 14 -4.51 14.64 -8.37
CA ASN A 14 -3.76 13.39 -8.38
C ASN A 14 -3.21 13.17 -9.79
N ILE A 15 -1.94 13.39 -9.97
CA ILE A 15 -1.28 13.29 -11.28
C ILE A 15 -1.26 11.87 -11.85
N LEU A 16 -1.42 10.86 -10.99
CA LEU A 16 -1.42 9.45 -11.41
C LEU A 16 -2.78 8.97 -11.93
N THR A 17 -3.88 9.64 -11.53
CA THR A 17 -5.25 9.20 -11.89
C THR A 17 -6.06 10.28 -12.59
N GLY A 18 -5.56 11.53 -12.64
CA GLY A 18 -6.30 12.69 -13.15
C GLY A 18 -7.45 13.16 -12.25
N GLU A 19 -7.63 12.57 -11.08
CA GLU A 19 -8.73 12.88 -10.16
C GLU A 19 -8.36 14.02 -9.21
N TRP A 20 -9.36 14.83 -8.85
CA TRP A 20 -9.21 15.94 -7.92
C TRP A 20 -9.61 15.55 -6.51
N VAL A 21 -8.75 15.88 -5.55
CA VAL A 21 -8.97 15.69 -4.11
C VAL A 21 -9.29 17.02 -3.45
N MET A 22 -10.41 17.12 -2.75
CA MET A 22 -10.75 18.31 -1.96
C MET A 22 -10.02 18.29 -0.63
N VAL A 23 -9.36 19.40 -0.29
CA VAL A 23 -8.66 19.60 0.97
C VAL A 23 -9.34 20.72 1.74
N SER A 24 -9.73 20.47 2.99
CA SER A 24 -10.44 21.42 3.85
C SER A 24 -9.70 21.57 5.19
N PRO A 25 -8.61 22.34 5.26
CA PRO A 25 -7.71 22.37 6.42
C PRO A 25 -8.39 22.75 7.73
N PHE A 26 -9.33 23.71 7.70
CA PHE A 26 -10.00 24.19 8.92
C PHE A 26 -10.91 23.12 9.55
N ARG A 27 -11.30 22.07 8.83
CA ARG A 27 -12.08 20.94 9.40
C ARG A 27 -11.28 20.14 10.44
N ALA A 28 -9.95 20.25 10.43
CA ALA A 28 -9.12 19.66 11.47
C ALA A 28 -9.49 20.14 12.87
N ASN A 29 -10.00 21.38 12.99
CA ASN A 29 -10.42 22.00 14.27
C ASN A 29 -11.82 21.59 14.72
N ARG A 30 -12.56 20.78 13.96
CA ARG A 30 -13.92 20.35 14.32
C ARG A 30 -13.89 19.53 15.60
N PRO A 31 -14.68 19.87 16.66
CA PRO A 31 -14.80 19.04 17.84
C PRO A 31 -15.32 17.64 17.49
N TRP A 32 -14.65 16.61 18.01
CA TRP A 32 -15.09 15.23 17.85
C TRP A 32 -16.01 14.85 19.00
N GLN A 33 -17.27 14.54 18.69
CA GLN A 33 -18.28 14.06 19.66
C GLN A 33 -18.67 12.59 19.41
N GLY A 34 -18.00 11.92 18.45
CA GLY A 34 -18.27 10.51 18.15
C GLY A 34 -17.66 9.55 19.18
N LYS A 35 -18.03 8.28 19.09
CA LYS A 35 -17.46 7.22 19.93
C LYS A 35 -15.93 7.17 19.77
N SER A 36 -15.21 7.15 20.89
CA SER A 36 -13.82 6.71 20.93
C SER A 36 -13.82 5.24 21.38
N GLU A 37 -13.23 4.37 20.57
CA GLU A 37 -13.04 2.98 20.94
C GLU A 37 -11.80 2.86 21.84
N ALA A 38 -11.81 1.94 22.79
CA ALA A 38 -10.63 1.68 23.62
C ALA A 38 -9.51 1.10 22.74
N VAL A 39 -8.30 1.63 22.88
CA VAL A 39 -7.10 1.06 22.24
C VAL A 39 -6.74 -0.21 23.01
N THR A 40 -6.88 -1.36 22.40
CA THR A 40 -6.40 -2.63 22.95
C THR A 40 -4.90 -2.78 22.63
N ASN A 41 -4.05 -2.25 23.49
CA ASN A 41 -2.59 -2.47 23.44
C ASN A 41 -2.17 -3.80 24.08
N GLY A 42 -2.99 -4.84 23.97
CA GLY A 42 -2.66 -6.18 24.49
C GLY A 42 -1.43 -6.74 23.76
N ARG A 43 -0.38 -7.11 24.51
CA ARG A 43 0.76 -7.85 23.96
C ARG A 43 0.26 -9.19 23.43
N ARG A 44 0.35 -9.41 22.13
CA ARG A 44 0.03 -10.69 21.50
C ARG A 44 1.10 -11.73 21.84
N PRO A 45 0.77 -13.02 21.97
CA PRO A 45 1.76 -14.07 22.18
C PRO A 45 2.66 -14.21 20.94
N ALA A 46 3.88 -14.69 21.14
CA ALA A 46 4.79 -14.95 20.02
C ALA A 46 4.29 -16.08 19.11
N HIS A 47 3.52 -17.02 19.66
CA HIS A 47 2.82 -18.10 18.95
C HIS A 47 1.41 -18.21 19.56
N ASP A 48 0.41 -18.37 18.71
CA ASP A 48 -0.99 -18.58 19.11
C ASP A 48 -1.47 -19.91 18.54
N GLU A 49 -1.79 -20.87 19.39
CA GLU A 49 -2.22 -22.23 18.99
C GLU A 49 -3.53 -22.22 18.18
N SER A 50 -4.36 -21.19 18.35
CA SER A 50 -5.62 -21.03 17.62
C SER A 50 -5.45 -20.34 16.26
N CYS A 51 -4.28 -19.76 15.98
CA CYS A 51 -4.01 -19.04 14.76
C CYS A 51 -3.64 -19.99 13.61
N TYR A 52 -4.46 -20.07 12.58
CA TYR A 52 -4.22 -20.91 11.41
C TYR A 52 -3.04 -20.47 10.52
N LEU A 53 -2.40 -19.31 10.79
CA LEU A 53 -1.20 -18.85 10.10
C LEU A 53 0.10 -19.16 10.86
N CYS A 54 0.05 -19.43 12.15
CA CYS A 54 1.25 -19.74 12.93
C CYS A 54 1.96 -21.00 12.43
N ALA A 55 3.29 -21.01 12.57
CA ALA A 55 4.15 -22.12 12.15
C ALA A 55 3.75 -23.43 12.88
N GLY A 56 3.54 -24.50 12.11
CA GLY A 56 3.15 -25.82 12.65
C GLY A 56 1.65 -25.97 12.93
N ASN A 57 0.85 -24.92 12.87
CA ASN A 57 -0.60 -25.03 13.07
C ASN A 57 -1.32 -25.51 11.82
N THR A 58 -2.55 -25.98 11.99
CA THR A 58 -3.40 -26.46 10.88
C THR A 58 -4.20 -25.29 10.29
N ARG A 59 -4.17 -25.14 8.97
CA ARG A 59 -4.97 -24.18 8.22
C ARG A 59 -6.45 -24.57 8.15
N ILE A 60 -7.28 -23.66 7.70
CA ILE A 60 -8.74 -23.88 7.62
C ILE A 60 -9.09 -25.01 6.64
N ASN A 61 -8.29 -25.21 5.58
CA ASN A 61 -8.45 -26.30 4.63
C ASN A 61 -8.00 -27.68 5.17
N GLY A 62 -7.46 -27.75 6.39
CA GLY A 62 -6.96 -28.97 7.04
C GLY A 62 -5.47 -29.27 6.79
N GLU A 63 -4.78 -28.51 5.95
CA GLU A 63 -3.34 -28.67 5.75
C GLU A 63 -2.55 -28.10 6.92
N GLN A 64 -1.46 -28.76 7.29
CA GLN A 64 -0.56 -28.29 8.34
C GLN A 64 0.52 -27.39 7.77
N ASN A 65 0.66 -26.19 8.35
CA ASN A 65 1.77 -25.31 8.03
C ASN A 65 3.11 -25.98 8.39
N PRO A 66 4.16 -25.80 7.58
CA PRO A 66 5.49 -26.20 8.01
C PRO A 66 5.90 -25.41 9.28
N LYS A 67 6.85 -25.94 10.04
CA LYS A 67 7.49 -25.20 11.14
C LYS A 67 8.46 -24.15 10.57
N TYR A 68 7.91 -23.21 9.78
CA TYR A 68 8.71 -22.18 9.14
C TYR A 68 9.38 -21.28 10.18
N LYS A 69 10.59 -20.85 9.85
CA LYS A 69 11.45 -20.01 10.73
C LYS A 69 11.64 -18.60 10.16
N ASP A 70 11.13 -18.36 8.98
CA ASP A 70 11.28 -17.12 8.23
C ASP A 70 9.95 -16.83 7.49
N ILE A 71 9.99 -16.43 6.25
CA ILE A 71 8.81 -16.15 5.43
C ILE A 71 8.15 -17.44 4.96
N PHE A 72 6.82 -17.45 4.97
CA PHE A 72 6.03 -18.57 4.46
C PHE A 72 4.98 -18.10 3.47
N VAL A 73 4.98 -18.66 2.27
CA VAL A 73 4.02 -18.34 1.20
C VAL A 73 3.23 -19.59 0.85
N PHE A 74 1.92 -19.43 0.69
CA PHE A 74 1.03 -20.52 0.28
C PHE A 74 -0.16 -19.97 -0.52
N THR A 75 -0.81 -20.84 -1.30
CA THR A 75 -2.04 -20.49 -2.01
C THR A 75 -3.18 -20.26 -1.00
N ASN A 76 -3.90 -19.16 -1.13
CA ASN A 76 -4.99 -18.80 -0.23
C ASN A 76 -6.06 -19.91 -0.20
N ASP A 77 -6.48 -20.34 0.99
CA ASP A 77 -7.49 -21.39 1.17
C ASP A 77 -8.89 -20.94 0.68
N PHE A 78 -9.15 -19.63 0.64
CA PHE A 78 -10.38 -19.01 0.13
C PHE A 78 -10.05 -17.92 -0.90
N PRO A 79 -9.54 -18.30 -2.08
CA PRO A 79 -9.08 -17.33 -3.06
C PRO A 79 -10.27 -16.60 -3.70
N ALA A 80 -10.16 -15.29 -3.90
CA ALA A 80 -11.13 -14.51 -4.67
C ALA A 80 -11.02 -14.79 -6.17
N LEU A 81 -9.81 -15.12 -6.65
CA LEU A 81 -9.51 -15.49 -8.03
C LEU A 81 -9.12 -16.97 -8.08
N GLN A 82 -9.62 -17.68 -9.06
CA GLN A 82 -9.34 -19.11 -9.24
C GLN A 82 -8.61 -19.33 -10.57
N LYS A 83 -7.60 -20.19 -10.55
CA LYS A 83 -6.80 -20.52 -11.72
C LYS A 83 -7.62 -21.19 -12.83
N ASP A 84 -8.57 -22.02 -12.42
CA ASP A 84 -9.37 -22.86 -13.32
C ASP A 84 -10.73 -22.22 -13.65
N SER A 85 -10.93 -20.93 -13.39
CA SER A 85 -12.12 -20.21 -13.83
C SER A 85 -12.24 -20.28 -15.35
N ALA A 86 -13.40 -20.70 -15.85
CA ALA A 86 -13.60 -20.75 -17.29
C ALA A 86 -13.59 -19.35 -17.88
N PRO A 87 -12.87 -19.11 -18.99
CA PRO A 87 -13.01 -17.86 -19.71
C PRO A 87 -14.41 -17.81 -20.33
N PHE A 88 -15.17 -16.74 -20.05
CA PHE A 88 -16.46 -16.50 -20.68
C PHE A 88 -16.67 -15.00 -20.88
N ILE A 89 -17.49 -14.69 -21.87
CA ILE A 89 -18.05 -13.34 -22.06
C ILE A 89 -19.56 -13.53 -22.15
N SER A 90 -20.29 -12.88 -21.26
CA SER A 90 -21.75 -12.81 -21.29
C SER A 90 -22.18 -11.36 -21.56
N LYS A 91 -23.02 -11.17 -22.57
CA LYS A 91 -23.54 -9.86 -22.94
C LYS A 91 -25.00 -9.95 -23.32
N ASP A 92 -25.85 -9.29 -22.52
CA ASP A 92 -27.28 -9.13 -22.77
C ASP A 92 -27.64 -7.64 -22.64
N GLY A 93 -27.63 -6.93 -23.75
CA GLY A 93 -27.83 -5.48 -23.79
C GLY A 93 -26.77 -4.74 -22.98
N LEU A 94 -27.17 -4.16 -21.84
CA LEU A 94 -26.31 -3.43 -20.90
C LEU A 94 -25.72 -4.34 -19.79
N LEU A 95 -26.13 -5.57 -19.73
CA LEU A 95 -25.66 -6.56 -18.74
C LEU A 95 -24.46 -7.30 -19.31
N GLU A 96 -23.26 -6.89 -18.91
CA GLU A 96 -22.01 -7.48 -19.37
C GLU A 96 -21.27 -8.12 -18.19
N ALA A 97 -20.78 -9.33 -18.38
CA ALA A 97 -19.92 -10.06 -17.44
C ALA A 97 -18.80 -10.77 -18.18
N GLN A 98 -17.64 -10.80 -17.57
CA GLN A 98 -16.47 -11.48 -18.12
C GLN A 98 -15.84 -12.39 -17.05
N GLY A 99 -15.40 -13.59 -17.47
CA GLY A 99 -14.64 -14.49 -16.62
C GLY A 99 -13.29 -13.89 -16.26
N GLU A 100 -12.90 -14.05 -15.00
CA GLU A 100 -11.61 -13.61 -14.48
C GLU A 100 -10.86 -14.80 -13.91
N GLN A 101 -9.60 -14.96 -14.31
CA GLN A 101 -8.71 -16.01 -13.82
C GLN A 101 -7.58 -15.41 -13.01
N GLY A 102 -7.08 -16.17 -12.05
CA GLY A 102 -5.93 -15.72 -11.28
C GLY A 102 -5.57 -16.64 -10.14
N ILE A 103 -4.54 -16.26 -9.41
CA ILE A 103 -4.02 -16.97 -8.25
C ILE A 103 -3.89 -15.99 -7.10
N CYS A 104 -4.44 -16.37 -5.94
CA CYS A 104 -4.28 -15.62 -4.69
C CYS A 104 -3.34 -16.40 -3.77
N LYS A 105 -2.27 -15.75 -3.31
CA LYS A 105 -1.34 -16.29 -2.32
C LYS A 105 -1.39 -15.45 -1.04
N VAL A 106 -1.11 -16.10 0.09
CA VAL A 106 -0.87 -15.45 1.39
C VAL A 106 0.62 -15.54 1.68
N ILE A 107 1.20 -14.46 2.17
CA ILE A 107 2.59 -14.39 2.61
C ILE A 107 2.65 -14.01 4.09
N CYS A 108 3.08 -14.92 4.96
CA CYS A 108 3.40 -14.64 6.35
C CYS A 108 4.79 -14.03 6.43
N PHE A 109 4.91 -12.84 7.01
CA PHE A 109 6.17 -12.08 7.07
C PHE A 109 7.13 -12.60 8.13
N SER A 110 6.62 -13.29 9.14
CA SER A 110 7.38 -13.76 10.28
C SER A 110 6.71 -14.99 10.90
N PRO A 111 7.44 -15.92 11.52
CA PRO A 111 6.83 -16.98 12.32
C PRO A 111 6.22 -16.47 13.63
N TYR A 112 6.55 -15.24 14.05
CA TYR A 112 6.10 -14.66 15.32
C TYR A 112 4.77 -13.92 15.14
N HIS A 113 3.71 -14.44 15.78
CA HIS A 113 2.37 -13.88 15.76
C HIS A 113 2.27 -12.45 16.32
N SER A 114 3.15 -12.09 17.24
CA SER A 114 3.15 -10.80 17.95
C SER A 114 3.80 -9.66 17.17
N ARG A 115 4.51 -9.92 16.08
CA ARG A 115 5.31 -8.92 15.35
C ARG A 115 4.53 -8.36 14.16
N SER A 116 4.88 -7.14 13.77
CA SER A 116 4.44 -6.50 12.51
C SER A 116 5.69 -5.96 11.79
N LEU A 117 5.54 -5.37 10.59
CA LEU A 117 6.68 -4.75 9.90
C LEU A 117 7.36 -3.67 10.76
N ALA A 118 6.60 -2.95 11.61
CA ALA A 118 7.16 -1.95 12.53
C ALA A 118 8.07 -2.54 13.61
N ASP A 119 7.89 -3.84 13.94
CA ASP A 119 8.69 -4.55 14.96
C ASP A 119 9.90 -5.29 14.35
N MET A 120 10.02 -5.30 13.01
CA MET A 120 11.05 -6.03 12.29
C MET A 120 12.27 -5.12 12.01
N GLN A 121 13.45 -5.73 12.03
CA GLN A 121 14.68 -5.05 11.60
C GLN A 121 14.70 -4.94 10.06
N PRO A 122 15.38 -3.94 9.47
CA PRO A 122 15.47 -3.78 8.03
C PRO A 122 15.93 -5.05 7.29
N ILE A 123 16.87 -5.82 7.86
CA ILE A 123 17.32 -7.07 7.28
C ILE A 123 16.20 -8.13 7.17
N GLU A 124 15.26 -8.16 8.13
CA GLU A 124 14.11 -9.06 8.11
C GLU A 124 13.07 -8.60 7.07
N ILE A 125 12.84 -7.29 6.98
CA ILE A 125 11.96 -6.70 5.95
C ILE A 125 12.57 -6.92 4.55
N GLY A 126 13.88 -6.85 4.40
CA GLY A 126 14.57 -7.17 3.16
C GLY A 126 14.26 -8.57 2.64
N LYS A 127 14.14 -9.55 3.53
CA LYS A 127 13.70 -10.90 3.15
C LYS A 127 12.23 -10.92 2.67
N VAL A 128 11.35 -10.09 3.27
CA VAL A 128 9.96 -9.94 2.80
C VAL A 128 9.96 -9.37 1.39
N VAL A 129 10.74 -8.32 1.12
CA VAL A 129 10.87 -7.72 -0.21
C VAL A 129 11.40 -8.73 -1.23
N SER A 130 12.45 -9.50 -0.88
CA SER A 130 12.98 -10.55 -1.75
C SER A 130 11.94 -11.66 -2.02
N ALA A 131 11.08 -11.97 -1.04
CA ALA A 131 9.98 -12.89 -1.26
C ALA A 131 8.92 -12.28 -2.20
N TRP A 132 8.59 -10.98 -2.08
CA TRP A 132 7.73 -10.27 -3.03
C TRP A 132 8.28 -10.32 -4.45
N GLN A 133 9.59 -10.07 -4.64
CA GLN A 133 10.24 -10.16 -5.96
C GLN A 133 10.10 -11.56 -6.57
N ARG A 134 10.39 -12.60 -5.79
CA ARG A 134 10.27 -14.00 -6.24
C ARG A 134 8.85 -14.34 -6.66
N GLU A 135 7.87 -14.02 -5.82
CA GLU A 135 6.46 -14.32 -6.10
C GLU A 135 5.92 -13.49 -7.28
N TYR A 136 6.32 -12.21 -7.37
CA TYR A 136 5.97 -11.35 -8.49
C TYR A 136 6.50 -11.92 -9.82
N LYS A 137 7.76 -12.36 -9.83
CA LYS A 137 8.37 -12.99 -11.01
C LYS A 137 7.67 -14.30 -11.35
N GLU A 138 7.53 -15.19 -10.37
CA GLU A 138 6.90 -16.51 -10.59
C GLU A 138 5.48 -16.41 -11.15
N LEU A 139 4.66 -15.53 -10.57
CA LEU A 139 3.29 -15.34 -11.02
C LEU A 139 3.22 -14.55 -12.33
N GLY A 140 4.05 -13.53 -12.49
CA GLY A 140 4.07 -12.68 -13.69
C GLY A 140 4.60 -13.40 -14.94
N ASP A 141 5.43 -14.43 -14.78
CA ASP A 141 5.93 -15.27 -15.88
C ASP A 141 4.89 -16.34 -16.33
N MET A 142 3.76 -16.46 -15.63
CA MET A 142 2.72 -17.42 -16.01
C MET A 142 1.90 -16.95 -17.20
N ASP A 143 1.65 -17.83 -18.16
CA ASP A 143 0.79 -17.54 -19.29
C ASP A 143 -0.60 -17.10 -18.83
N GLY A 144 -1.08 -15.98 -19.42
CA GLY A 144 -2.40 -15.44 -19.13
C GLY A 144 -2.47 -14.57 -17.87
N ILE A 145 -1.38 -14.37 -17.13
CA ILE A 145 -1.30 -13.36 -16.06
C ILE A 145 -0.77 -12.05 -16.60
N ASN A 146 -1.55 -10.99 -16.45
CA ASN A 146 -1.19 -9.65 -16.92
C ASN A 146 -0.92 -8.65 -15.79
N TYR A 147 -1.27 -8.99 -14.54
CA TYR A 147 -0.99 -8.16 -13.39
C TYR A 147 -0.81 -8.96 -12.10
N VAL A 148 0.12 -8.51 -11.26
CA VAL A 148 0.37 -9.06 -9.92
C VAL A 148 0.33 -7.95 -8.89
N GLN A 149 -0.67 -7.98 -8.00
CA GLN A 149 -0.85 -7.03 -6.91
C GLN A 149 -0.32 -7.60 -5.61
N ILE A 150 0.65 -6.92 -5.00
CA ILE A 150 1.17 -7.20 -3.66
C ILE A 150 0.57 -6.19 -2.70
N PHE A 151 -0.03 -6.65 -1.60
CA PHE A 151 -0.65 -5.76 -0.62
C PHE A 151 -0.71 -6.37 0.79
N GLU A 152 -0.86 -5.50 1.78
CA GLU A 152 -1.09 -5.86 3.19
C GLU A 152 -2.28 -5.06 3.73
N ASN A 153 -3.10 -5.71 4.57
CA ASN A 153 -4.05 -5.04 5.45
C ASN A 153 -3.61 -5.26 6.89
N LYS A 154 -3.15 -4.22 7.57
CA LYS A 154 -2.77 -4.25 8.99
C LYS A 154 -3.89 -3.70 9.85
N GLY A 155 -4.34 -4.51 10.81
CA GLY A 155 -5.36 -4.14 11.79
C GLY A 155 -6.80 -4.46 11.35
N SER A 156 -7.65 -4.83 12.33
CA SER A 156 -9.04 -5.25 12.09
C SER A 156 -9.89 -4.17 11.41
N VAL A 157 -9.60 -2.91 11.68
CA VAL A 157 -10.30 -1.76 11.06
C VAL A 157 -10.07 -1.67 9.55
N MET A 158 -8.98 -2.24 9.05
CA MET A 158 -8.67 -2.36 7.62
C MET A 158 -9.12 -3.69 7.01
N GLY A 159 -9.99 -4.44 7.70
CA GLY A 159 -10.48 -5.72 7.21
C GLY A 159 -9.52 -6.90 7.42
N CYS A 160 -8.44 -6.72 8.18
CA CYS A 160 -7.54 -7.81 8.53
C CYS A 160 -8.23 -8.77 9.50
N SER A 161 -8.54 -9.99 9.05
CA SER A 161 -9.24 -11.00 9.84
C SER A 161 -8.33 -11.79 10.79
N ASN A 162 -7.02 -11.79 10.56
CA ASN A 162 -6.03 -12.52 11.36
C ASN A 162 -4.88 -11.58 11.76
N PRO A 163 -4.61 -11.41 13.06
CA PRO A 163 -3.57 -10.48 13.53
C PRO A 163 -2.13 -10.97 13.31
N HIS A 164 -1.90 -12.21 12.87
CA HIS A 164 -0.59 -12.68 12.45
C HIS A 164 -0.06 -11.81 11.29
N PRO A 165 1.22 -11.38 11.30
CA PRO A 165 1.74 -10.49 10.27
C PRO A 165 1.77 -11.17 8.90
N HIS A 166 0.91 -10.74 8.01
CA HIS A 166 0.79 -11.31 6.67
C HIS A 166 0.33 -10.28 5.65
N GLY A 167 0.69 -10.53 4.41
CA GLY A 167 0.17 -9.86 3.23
C GLY A 167 -0.47 -10.85 2.27
N GLN A 168 -0.90 -10.33 1.14
CA GLN A 168 -1.48 -11.11 0.05
C GLN A 168 -0.84 -10.74 -1.28
N ILE A 169 -0.84 -11.68 -2.19
CA ILE A 169 -0.37 -11.51 -3.57
C ILE A 169 -1.44 -12.08 -4.48
N TRP A 170 -2.06 -11.20 -5.26
CA TRP A 170 -3.10 -11.57 -6.22
C TRP A 170 -2.58 -11.36 -7.62
N SER A 171 -2.60 -12.41 -8.42
CA SER A 171 -2.32 -12.33 -9.85
C SER A 171 -3.60 -12.54 -10.64
N GLN A 172 -3.76 -11.84 -11.75
CA GLN A 172 -4.98 -11.89 -12.56
C GLN A 172 -4.74 -11.69 -14.04
N SER A 173 -5.71 -12.13 -14.85
CA SER A 173 -5.64 -12.07 -16.31
C SER A 173 -5.98 -10.70 -16.87
N SER A 174 -6.83 -9.92 -16.23
CA SER A 174 -7.13 -8.55 -16.64
C SER A 174 -6.32 -7.51 -15.87
N LEU A 175 -6.31 -6.27 -16.34
CA LEU A 175 -5.75 -5.16 -15.58
C LEU A 175 -6.81 -4.56 -14.66
N PRO A 176 -6.52 -4.36 -13.36
CA PRO A 176 -7.42 -3.66 -12.44
C PRO A 176 -7.69 -2.21 -12.87
N ASN A 177 -8.87 -1.69 -12.57
CA ASN A 177 -9.27 -0.34 -12.95
C ASN A 177 -8.27 0.75 -12.51
N GLU A 178 -7.74 0.67 -11.29
CA GLU A 178 -6.77 1.65 -10.80
C GLU A 178 -5.41 1.55 -11.52
N VAL A 179 -5.04 0.36 -11.97
CA VAL A 179 -3.84 0.15 -12.79
C VAL A 179 -4.05 0.78 -14.17
N ILE A 180 -5.20 0.53 -14.81
CA ILE A 180 -5.53 1.12 -16.11
C ILE A 180 -5.48 2.65 -16.05
N LYS A 181 -6.08 3.28 -15.05
CA LYS A 181 -6.03 4.75 -14.87
C LYS A 181 -4.59 5.25 -14.78
N LYS A 182 -3.80 4.63 -13.89
CA LYS A 182 -2.40 5.02 -13.68
C LYS A 182 -1.55 4.79 -14.91
N ASP A 183 -1.75 3.68 -15.61
CA ASP A 183 -1.07 3.37 -16.86
C ASP A 183 -1.31 4.45 -17.92
N GLN A 184 -2.58 4.81 -18.14
CA GLN A 184 -2.96 5.83 -19.11
C GLN A 184 -2.32 7.20 -18.81
N HIS A 185 -2.36 7.66 -17.56
CA HIS A 185 -1.79 8.95 -17.16
C HIS A 185 -0.25 8.96 -17.24
N GLN A 186 0.40 7.90 -16.78
CA GLN A 186 1.85 7.76 -16.89
C GLN A 186 2.29 7.69 -18.36
N LEU A 187 1.61 6.92 -19.18
CA LEU A 187 1.91 6.77 -20.61
C LEU A 187 1.72 8.10 -21.36
N GLN A 188 0.62 8.82 -21.09
CA GLN A 188 0.40 10.12 -21.70
C GLN A 188 1.52 11.10 -21.37
N TYR A 189 1.85 11.23 -20.09
CA TYR A 189 2.93 12.10 -19.63
C TYR A 189 4.28 11.73 -20.27
N PHE A 190 4.59 10.43 -20.32
CA PHE A 190 5.83 9.94 -20.91
C PHE A 190 5.93 10.27 -22.41
N LYS A 191 4.84 10.11 -23.16
CA LYS A 191 4.79 10.48 -24.59
C LYS A 191 5.06 11.96 -24.82
N GLU A 192 4.57 12.83 -23.93
CA GLU A 192 4.72 14.28 -24.04
C GLU A 192 6.09 14.79 -23.58
N ASN A 193 6.70 14.12 -22.57
CA ASN A 193 7.86 14.64 -21.86
C ASN A 193 9.12 13.76 -21.98
N SER A 194 9.00 12.51 -22.45
CA SER A 194 10.07 11.49 -22.48
C SER A 194 10.69 11.21 -21.10
N ARG A 195 9.92 11.40 -20.04
CA ARG A 195 10.26 11.17 -18.64
C ARG A 195 9.04 10.65 -17.89
N THR A 196 9.26 9.93 -16.78
CA THR A 196 8.17 9.45 -15.94
C THR A 196 7.58 10.58 -15.10
N ILE A 197 6.26 10.59 -14.93
CA ILE A 197 5.56 11.65 -14.17
C ILE A 197 6.00 11.65 -12.70
N LEU A 198 6.21 10.47 -12.08
CA LEU A 198 6.72 10.40 -10.70
C LEU A 198 8.18 10.84 -10.60
N GLY A 199 9.01 10.58 -11.62
CA GLY A 199 10.39 11.09 -11.66
C GLY A 199 10.42 12.61 -11.56
N ASP A 200 9.66 13.31 -12.38
CA ASP A 200 9.58 14.77 -12.33
C ASP A 200 8.93 15.29 -11.03
N TYR A 201 7.91 14.57 -10.53
CA TYR A 201 7.29 14.89 -9.25
C TYR A 201 8.29 14.79 -8.08
N ILE A 202 9.08 13.72 -8.01
CA ILE A 202 10.09 13.54 -6.95
C ILE A 202 11.17 14.64 -7.01
N VAL A 203 11.59 15.06 -8.19
CA VAL A 203 12.52 16.21 -8.33
C VAL A 203 11.94 17.46 -7.70
N GLN A 204 10.65 17.77 -7.92
CA GLN A 204 9.98 18.92 -7.28
C GLN A 204 9.89 18.76 -5.77
N GLU A 205 9.53 17.57 -5.26
CA GLU A 205 9.44 17.32 -3.81
C GLU A 205 10.81 17.44 -3.12
N LEU A 206 11.89 16.99 -3.76
CA LEU A 206 13.25 17.11 -3.24
C LEU A 206 13.73 18.58 -3.16
N VAL A 207 13.21 19.45 -4.04
CA VAL A 207 13.47 20.90 -3.98
C VAL A 207 12.66 21.56 -2.84
N HIS A 208 11.38 21.26 -2.73
CA HIS A 208 10.49 21.89 -1.74
C HIS A 208 10.67 21.32 -0.33
N LYS A 209 10.91 20.04 -0.18
CA LYS A 209 11.10 19.30 1.09
C LYS A 209 9.96 19.42 2.12
N GLU A 210 8.79 19.90 1.70
CA GLU A 210 7.66 20.17 2.60
C GLU A 210 6.91 18.89 2.98
N ARG A 211 6.85 17.90 2.08
CA ARG A 211 6.10 16.67 2.25
C ARG A 211 6.96 15.41 2.41
N ILE A 212 8.30 15.60 2.41
CA ILE A 212 9.23 14.49 2.62
C ILE A 212 9.31 14.17 4.12
N ILE A 213 9.07 12.90 4.45
CA ILE A 213 9.17 12.35 5.80
C ILE A 213 10.59 11.83 6.04
N PHE A 214 11.12 11.07 5.08
CA PHE A 214 12.43 10.43 5.13
C PHE A 214 12.99 10.28 3.72
N GLU A 215 14.30 10.33 3.60
CA GLU A 215 15.01 9.96 2.37
C GLU A 215 16.30 9.22 2.70
N ASN A 216 16.62 8.23 1.89
CA ASN A 216 17.94 7.60 1.86
C ASN A 216 18.57 7.76 0.46
N HIS A 217 19.62 7.02 0.18
CA HIS A 217 20.33 7.14 -1.10
C HIS A 217 19.42 6.92 -2.31
N PHE A 218 18.48 5.97 -2.22
CA PHE A 218 17.69 5.53 -3.37
C PHE A 218 16.19 5.83 -3.26
N PHE A 219 15.62 5.92 -2.07
CA PHE A 219 14.19 6.10 -1.84
C PHE A 219 13.84 7.44 -1.20
N VAL A 220 12.64 7.92 -1.53
CA VAL A 220 11.96 9.01 -0.82
C VAL A 220 10.69 8.46 -0.21
N VAL A 221 10.44 8.78 1.07
CA VAL A 221 9.19 8.56 1.78
C VAL A 221 8.51 9.91 1.96
N LEU A 222 7.31 10.05 1.42
CA LEU A 222 6.61 11.34 1.43
C LEU A 222 5.09 11.17 1.59
N ILE A 223 4.42 12.25 1.98
CA ILE A 223 2.97 12.39 1.85
C ILE A 223 2.68 12.95 0.46
N PRO A 224 1.98 12.25 -0.43
CA PRO A 224 1.67 12.76 -1.75
C PRO A 224 0.90 14.09 -1.67
N PHE A 225 1.19 15.03 -2.58
CA PHE A 225 0.50 16.33 -2.63
C PHE A 225 -1.04 16.17 -2.67
N TRP A 226 -1.49 15.13 -3.34
CA TRP A 226 -2.89 14.73 -3.54
C TRP A 226 -3.39 13.69 -2.55
N ALA A 227 -2.68 13.41 -1.45
CA ALA A 227 -3.07 12.38 -0.50
C ALA A 227 -4.55 12.49 -0.09
N ILE A 228 -5.25 11.35 -0.05
CA ILE A 228 -6.67 11.24 0.31
C ILE A 228 -6.83 10.90 1.79
N TRP A 229 -6.10 9.85 2.25
CA TRP A 229 -6.15 9.41 3.64
C TRP A 229 -5.33 10.34 4.55
N PRO A 230 -5.68 10.46 5.85
CA PRO A 230 -5.07 11.47 6.73
C PRO A 230 -3.55 11.48 6.74
N PHE A 231 -2.94 10.33 6.93
CA PHE A 231 -1.49 10.12 6.95
C PHE A 231 -1.05 9.18 5.81
N GLU A 232 -1.75 9.24 4.67
CA GLU A 232 -1.34 8.54 3.47
C GLU A 232 0.11 8.84 3.14
N ALA A 233 0.91 7.78 2.94
CA ALA A 233 2.31 7.94 2.58
C ALA A 233 2.65 7.10 1.36
N MET A 234 3.71 7.50 0.68
CA MET A 234 4.24 6.82 -0.49
C MET A 234 5.76 6.66 -0.37
N ILE A 235 6.26 5.46 -0.66
CA ILE A 235 7.69 5.19 -0.84
C ILE A 235 7.94 5.07 -2.33
N VAL A 236 8.87 5.88 -2.86
CA VAL A 236 9.16 5.95 -4.29
C VAL A 236 10.66 5.87 -4.51
N PRO A 237 11.18 5.07 -5.45
CA PRO A 237 12.57 5.15 -5.86
C PRO A 237 12.85 6.52 -6.51
N LYS A 238 14.03 7.10 -6.26
CA LYS A 238 14.44 8.39 -6.85
C LYS A 238 14.73 8.28 -8.35
N ILE A 239 15.08 7.08 -8.79
CA ILE A 239 15.33 6.73 -10.20
C ILE A 239 14.17 5.89 -10.67
N ALA A 240 13.64 6.21 -11.85
CA ALA A 240 12.52 5.49 -12.43
C ALA A 240 12.86 4.01 -12.64
N GLN A 241 12.04 3.15 -12.11
CA GLN A 241 12.03 1.70 -12.30
C GLN A 241 10.58 1.28 -12.51
N LYS A 242 10.32 0.32 -13.40
CA LYS A 242 8.95 -0.07 -13.74
C LYS A 242 8.31 -1.01 -12.72
N ASP A 243 9.11 -1.84 -12.05
CA ASP A 243 8.66 -2.81 -11.06
C ASP A 243 9.77 -3.15 -10.05
N ILE A 244 9.43 -3.95 -9.04
CA ILE A 244 10.35 -4.33 -7.96
C ILE A 244 11.43 -5.32 -8.37
N LEU A 245 11.37 -5.93 -9.57
CA LEU A 245 12.43 -6.83 -10.05
C LEU A 245 13.68 -6.06 -10.46
N GLU A 246 13.55 -4.78 -10.75
CA GLU A 246 14.69 -3.93 -11.09
C GLU A 246 15.56 -3.54 -9.88
N LEU A 247 15.08 -3.81 -8.65
CA LEU A 247 15.86 -3.57 -7.43
C LEU A 247 17.02 -4.55 -7.29
N SER A 248 18.21 -4.03 -7.15
CA SER A 248 19.39 -4.78 -6.69
C SER A 248 19.29 -5.13 -5.21
N ASP A 249 20.10 -6.06 -4.71
CA ASP A 249 20.15 -6.43 -3.28
C ASP A 249 20.43 -5.22 -2.38
N PHE A 250 21.25 -4.28 -2.84
CA PHE A 250 21.52 -3.04 -2.10
C PHE A 250 20.28 -2.14 -2.02
N GLU A 251 19.56 -2.00 -3.11
CA GLU A 251 18.31 -1.21 -3.16
C GLU A 251 17.19 -1.88 -2.38
N VAL A 252 17.13 -3.21 -2.35
CA VAL A 252 16.23 -3.98 -1.45
C VAL A 252 16.48 -3.63 0.01
N ALA A 253 17.75 -3.52 0.44
CA ALA A 253 18.08 -3.13 1.81
C ALA A 253 17.64 -1.69 2.12
N LEU A 254 17.81 -0.75 1.18
CA LEU A 254 17.36 0.64 1.32
C LEU A 254 15.82 0.78 1.28
N PHE A 255 15.13 -0.04 0.50
CA PHE A 255 13.67 -0.10 0.52
C PHE A 255 13.14 -0.66 1.85
N ALA A 256 13.78 -1.71 2.37
CA ALA A 256 13.46 -2.27 3.67
C ALA A 256 13.66 -1.25 4.82
N GLU A 257 14.73 -0.44 4.75
CA GLU A 257 14.95 0.68 5.68
C GLU A 257 13.80 1.70 5.61
N ALA A 258 13.40 2.12 4.41
CA ALA A 258 12.31 3.06 4.21
C ALA A 258 10.96 2.55 4.76
N ILE A 259 10.66 1.25 4.56
CA ILE A 259 9.48 0.59 5.15
C ILE A 259 9.56 0.59 6.68
N ALA A 260 10.71 0.22 7.26
CA ALA A 260 10.91 0.18 8.70
C ALA A 260 10.69 1.56 9.33
N VAL A 261 11.34 2.60 8.78
CA VAL A 261 11.24 3.98 9.27
C VAL A 261 9.78 4.47 9.25
N LEU A 262 9.07 4.27 8.14
CA LEU A 262 7.68 4.71 8.01
C LEU A 262 6.74 3.97 8.96
N THR A 263 6.84 2.64 9.04
CA THR A 263 5.94 1.84 9.87
C THR A 263 6.18 2.05 11.37
N GLN A 264 7.41 2.30 11.78
CA GLN A 264 7.76 2.70 13.15
C GLN A 264 7.24 4.11 13.48
N ALA A 265 7.36 5.08 12.57
CA ALA A 265 6.79 6.40 12.74
C ALA A 265 5.25 6.34 12.87
N TYR A 266 4.59 5.48 12.12
CA TYR A 266 3.16 5.25 12.26
C TYR A 266 2.78 4.73 13.65
N ASP A 267 3.47 3.70 14.16
CA ASP A 267 3.16 3.16 15.48
C ASP A 267 3.44 4.18 16.62
N LYS A 268 4.48 5.03 16.46
CA LYS A 268 4.78 6.14 17.39
C LYS A 268 3.72 7.26 17.34
N LEU A 269 3.08 7.53 16.19
CA LEU A 269 2.22 8.71 15.96
C LEU A 269 1.07 8.83 16.98
N PHE A 270 0.42 7.72 17.30
CA PHE A 270 -0.64 7.67 18.31
C PHE A 270 -0.39 6.60 19.38
N ASN A 271 0.86 6.15 19.52
CA ASN A 271 1.29 5.13 20.45
C ASN A 271 0.38 3.87 20.39
N CYS A 272 0.17 3.35 19.19
CA CYS A 272 -0.66 2.18 18.94
C CYS A 272 -0.12 1.36 17.76
N SER A 273 -0.53 0.09 17.64
CA SER A 273 -0.33 -0.67 16.41
C SER A 273 -1.16 -0.01 15.30
N PHE A 274 -0.51 0.87 14.54
CA PHE A 274 -1.17 1.76 13.58
C PHE A 274 -1.74 0.97 12.40
N PRO A 275 -3.06 1.04 12.14
CA PRO A 275 -3.68 0.31 11.04
C PRO A 275 -3.45 1.01 9.71
N TYR A 276 -3.24 0.23 8.67
CA TYR A 276 -3.18 0.71 7.28
C TYR A 276 -3.50 -0.41 6.30
N SER A 277 -3.89 -0.05 5.09
CA SER A 277 -3.68 -0.88 3.90
C SER A 277 -2.45 -0.38 3.17
N SER A 278 -1.57 -1.27 2.74
CA SER A 278 -0.43 -0.91 1.90
C SER A 278 -0.37 -1.79 0.66
N GLY A 279 0.23 -1.29 -0.41
CA GLY A 279 0.38 -2.06 -1.63
C GLY A 279 1.38 -1.44 -2.60
N ILE A 280 1.94 -2.29 -3.46
CA ILE A 280 2.89 -1.88 -4.48
C ILE A 280 2.13 -1.64 -5.78
N HIS A 281 2.27 -0.44 -6.32
CA HIS A 281 1.81 -0.09 -7.66
C HIS A 281 2.99 -0.20 -8.62
N GLN A 282 2.91 -1.11 -9.56
CA GLN A 282 3.99 -1.42 -10.49
C GLN A 282 3.43 -1.76 -11.88
N ALA A 283 4.30 -1.88 -12.87
CA ALA A 283 3.91 -2.13 -14.24
C ALA A 283 3.11 -3.42 -14.41
N PRO A 284 2.23 -3.52 -15.41
CA PRO A 284 1.65 -4.79 -15.86
C PRO A 284 2.72 -5.81 -16.24
N THR A 285 2.47 -7.09 -15.99
CA THR A 285 3.43 -8.17 -16.27
C THR A 285 3.39 -8.67 -17.72
N GLY A 286 2.26 -8.50 -18.43
CA GLY A 286 2.06 -8.95 -19.80
C GLY A 286 2.38 -7.94 -20.91
N GLY A 287 2.96 -6.79 -20.59
CA GLY A 287 3.22 -5.71 -21.55
C GLY A 287 4.65 -5.73 -22.14
N GLU A 288 4.79 -5.31 -23.41
CA GLU A 288 6.10 -5.32 -24.10
C GLU A 288 7.00 -4.14 -23.72
N ASN A 289 6.43 -2.94 -23.44
CA ASN A 289 7.21 -1.75 -23.10
C ASN A 289 6.49 -0.92 -22.03
N ASN A 290 7.00 -0.95 -20.82
CA ASN A 290 6.48 -0.24 -19.64
C ASN A 290 7.44 0.87 -19.16
N ASP A 291 8.26 1.47 -20.04
CA ASP A 291 9.23 2.52 -19.68
C ASP A 291 8.59 3.78 -19.10
N HIS A 292 7.30 3.95 -19.28
CA HIS A 292 6.51 5.04 -18.69
C HIS A 292 6.18 4.81 -17.22
N TRP A 293 6.29 3.56 -16.73
CA TRP A 293 6.01 3.24 -15.33
C TRP A 293 7.13 3.68 -14.41
N HIS A 294 6.69 4.11 -13.22
CA HIS A 294 7.55 4.38 -12.09
C HIS A 294 6.85 3.80 -10.86
N TRP A 295 7.31 2.63 -10.41
CA TRP A 295 6.66 1.94 -9.32
C TRP A 295 6.76 2.70 -8.00
N HIS A 296 5.83 2.46 -7.11
CA HIS A 296 5.79 3.03 -5.76
C HIS A 296 4.99 2.14 -4.83
N MET A 297 5.27 2.22 -3.53
CA MET A 297 4.46 1.59 -2.50
C MET A 297 3.65 2.64 -1.79
N SER A 298 2.33 2.45 -1.68
CA SER A 298 1.41 3.35 -1.01
C SER A 298 0.91 2.76 0.30
N PHE A 299 0.63 3.64 1.27
CA PHE A 299 0.06 3.32 2.58
C PHE A 299 -1.17 4.18 2.81
N TYR A 300 -2.30 3.56 3.16
CA TYR A 300 -3.62 4.19 3.34
C TYR A 300 -4.14 3.96 4.76
N PRO A 301 -3.72 4.77 5.75
CA PRO A 301 -4.15 4.63 7.13
C PRO A 301 -5.44 5.40 7.42
N PRO A 302 -6.38 4.85 8.23
CA PRO A 302 -7.66 5.51 8.52
C PRO A 302 -7.61 6.47 9.71
N LEU A 303 -6.57 6.43 10.56
CA LEU A 303 -6.52 7.24 11.78
C LEU A 303 -6.27 8.71 11.46
N LEU A 304 -7.07 9.60 12.07
CA LEU A 304 -7.05 11.03 11.75
C LEU A 304 -6.45 11.92 12.87
N ARG A 305 -6.89 11.74 14.11
CA ARG A 305 -6.52 12.64 15.23
C ARG A 305 -6.02 11.91 16.47
N SER A 306 -6.31 10.64 16.57
CA SER A 306 -5.93 9.77 17.67
C SER A 306 -6.03 8.32 17.25
N ALA A 307 -5.58 7.42 18.11
CA ALA A 307 -5.71 5.97 17.91
C ALA A 307 -7.17 5.48 17.73
N THR A 308 -8.16 6.32 18.03
CA THR A 308 -9.58 5.94 18.04
C THR A 308 -10.44 6.73 17.06
N VAL A 309 -9.94 7.85 16.52
CA VAL A 309 -10.67 8.69 15.56
C VAL A 309 -10.30 8.30 14.14
N LYS A 310 -11.23 7.69 13.44
CA LYS A 310 -11.04 7.14 12.08
C LYS A 310 -11.71 8.03 11.03
N LYS A 311 -11.09 8.13 9.88
CA LYS A 311 -11.66 8.71 8.66
C LYS A 311 -11.92 7.56 7.67
N PHE A 312 -13.13 7.49 7.19
CA PHE A 312 -13.51 6.59 6.09
C PHE A 312 -13.98 7.41 4.89
N MET A 313 -13.94 6.80 3.72
CA MET A 313 -14.51 7.37 2.50
C MET A 313 -16.02 7.10 2.50
N VAL A 314 -16.79 8.06 3.04
CA VAL A 314 -18.24 7.96 3.21
C VAL A 314 -18.91 9.30 2.89
N GLY A 315 -20.24 9.30 2.73
CA GLY A 315 -20.99 10.52 2.47
C GLY A 315 -20.51 11.23 1.20
N TYR A 316 -20.00 12.44 1.32
CA TYR A 316 -19.58 13.24 0.17
C TYR A 316 -18.56 12.52 -0.73
N GLU A 317 -17.63 11.76 -0.14
CA GLU A 317 -16.59 11.04 -0.87
C GLU A 317 -17.16 9.94 -1.79
N MET A 318 -18.30 9.34 -1.41
CA MET A 318 -18.98 8.33 -2.23
C MET A 318 -19.83 8.95 -3.36
N PHE A 319 -20.31 10.18 -3.17
CA PHE A 319 -21.24 10.84 -4.12
C PHE A 319 -20.60 11.99 -4.90
N GLY A 320 -19.44 12.44 -4.48
CA GLY A 320 -18.76 13.60 -5.09
C GLY A 320 -17.30 13.30 -5.39
N SER A 321 -16.40 13.71 -4.53
CA SER A 321 -14.96 13.57 -4.72
C SER A 321 -14.27 13.23 -3.40
N PRO A 322 -13.11 12.57 -3.43
CA PRO A 322 -12.31 12.36 -2.23
C PRO A 322 -12.08 13.68 -1.49
N GLN A 323 -12.18 13.65 -0.15
CA GLN A 323 -12.01 14.83 0.71
C GLN A 323 -11.15 14.48 1.93
N ARG A 324 -10.22 15.36 2.28
CA ARG A 324 -9.40 15.23 3.48
C ARG A 324 -9.47 16.46 4.38
N ASP A 325 -9.27 16.23 5.68
CA ASP A 325 -9.39 17.27 6.72
C ASP A 325 -8.05 17.91 7.11
N ILE A 326 -6.92 17.25 6.85
CA ILE A 326 -5.56 17.73 7.16
C ILE A 326 -4.74 17.85 5.88
N THR A 327 -3.83 18.80 5.81
CA THR A 327 -2.95 18.97 4.64
C THR A 327 -1.85 17.90 4.61
N ALA A 328 -1.28 17.67 3.43
CA ALA A 328 -0.15 16.75 3.26
C ALA A 328 1.08 17.25 4.03
N GLU A 329 1.30 18.57 4.04
CA GLU A 329 2.40 19.23 4.73
C GLU A 329 2.31 19.05 6.26
N TYR A 330 1.11 19.22 6.82
CA TYR A 330 0.88 18.95 8.25
C TYR A 330 1.16 17.47 8.58
N ALA A 331 0.60 16.53 7.81
CA ALA A 331 0.81 15.11 8.03
C ALA A 331 2.29 14.72 7.94
N ALA A 332 3.03 15.25 6.96
CA ALA A 332 4.47 15.03 6.81
C ALA A 332 5.26 15.55 8.01
N THR A 333 4.94 16.76 8.48
CA THR A 333 5.60 17.34 9.66
C THR A 333 5.38 16.48 10.90
N GLN A 334 4.14 15.98 11.12
CA GLN A 334 3.86 15.11 12.27
C GLN A 334 4.68 13.82 12.23
N LEU A 335 4.76 13.14 11.07
CA LEU A 335 5.51 11.91 10.94
C LEU A 335 7.02 12.14 11.00
N LYS A 336 7.53 13.18 10.35
CA LYS A 336 8.96 13.52 10.35
C LYS A 336 9.50 13.76 11.76
N ASN A 337 8.72 14.39 12.63
CA ASN A 337 9.12 14.66 14.02
C ASN A 337 9.21 13.38 14.89
N LEU A 338 8.80 12.22 14.39
CA LEU A 338 8.85 10.93 15.08
C LEU A 338 10.01 10.03 14.60
N ILE A 339 10.73 10.49 13.60
CA ILE A 339 11.90 9.81 13.04
C ILE A 339 13.14 10.39 13.73
N ASP A 340 13.92 9.51 14.37
CA ASP A 340 15.15 9.85 15.07
C ASP A 340 16.31 10.03 14.09
#